data_28347044822d96f2ac5efa67f07546e4
#
_entry.id   28347044822d96f2ac5efa67f07546e4
#
_cell.length_a   1.000
_cell.length_b   1.000
_cell.length_c   1.000
_cell.angle_alpha   90.00
_cell.angle_beta   90.00
_cell.angle_gamma   90.00
#
_symmetry.space_group_name_H-M   'P 1'
#
loop_
_entity.id
_entity.type
_entity.pdbx_description
1 polymer ?
#
loop_
_entity_poly.entity_id
_entity_poly.type
_entity_poly.pdbx_seq_one_letter_code
_entity_poly.pdbx_strand_id
1 'polypeptide(L)'
;MIGNIACGTPILAQENIERYIGVSSLWKADFALVCKGDSMSPTIQDGDLVCIRSQPNVENGQIAAVLIDDEATLKHFYRHDDTVILQPENPRFTPMTYTKEEINDLRIEGVAVGICRGLPDYGPEGFNMMAFITLIL
;
A
#
# COMPACT_ATOMS: atom_id res chain seq x y z
N MET A 1 -5.47 -13.97 -5.63
CA MET A 1 -4.51 -13.69 -6.68
C MET A 1 -3.76 -12.44 -6.40
N ILE A 2 -2.50 -12.42 -6.76
CA ILE A 2 -1.82 -11.27 -6.64
C ILE A 2 -1.84 -10.51 -7.72
N GLY A 3 -1.98 -9.33 -7.50
CA GLY A 3 -1.72 -8.46 -8.48
C GLY A 3 -0.27 -8.23 -8.76
N ASN A 4 0.28 -8.95 -9.69
CA ASN A 4 1.50 -8.49 -10.30
C ASN A 4 1.12 -7.30 -11.15
N ILE A 5 1.75 -6.18 -10.83
CA ILE A 5 1.55 -4.98 -11.61
C ILE A 5 2.47 -5.07 -12.82
N ALA A 6 1.92 -4.88 -14.02
CA ALA A 6 2.71 -4.97 -15.23
C ALA A 6 3.84 -3.93 -15.25
N CYS A 7 5.01 -4.35 -15.76
CA CYS A 7 6.20 -3.51 -15.79
C CYS A 7 5.93 -2.21 -16.56
N GLY A 8 6.27 -1.10 -15.93
CA GLY A 8 6.03 0.22 -16.54
C GLY A 8 4.59 0.71 -16.48
N THR A 9 3.66 -0.10 -15.98
CA THR A 9 2.26 0.27 -15.89
C THR A 9 1.99 0.97 -14.56
N PRO A 10 1.30 2.12 -14.55
CA PRO A 10 0.93 2.76 -13.29
C PRO A 10 0.06 1.84 -12.44
N ILE A 11 0.16 1.92 -11.12
CA ILE A 11 -0.60 1.06 -10.21
C ILE A 11 -2.10 1.16 -10.43
N LEU A 12 -2.61 2.33 -10.79
CA LEU A 12 -4.03 2.55 -11.05
C LEU A 12 -4.44 2.28 -12.49
N ALA A 13 -3.58 1.66 -13.31
CA ALA A 13 -3.97 1.29 -14.67
C ALA A 13 -5.14 0.29 -14.62
N GLN A 14 -6.05 0.40 -15.56
CA GLN A 14 -7.29 -0.40 -15.61
C GLN A 14 -7.02 -1.90 -15.46
N GLU A 15 -5.95 -2.39 -16.03
CA GLU A 15 -5.58 -3.81 -15.97
C GLU A 15 -5.20 -4.31 -14.58
N ASN A 16 -4.87 -3.41 -13.66
CA ASN A 16 -4.51 -3.76 -12.29
C ASN A 16 -5.70 -3.65 -11.34
N ILE A 17 -6.78 -3.01 -11.75
CA ILE A 17 -7.93 -2.76 -10.90
C ILE A 17 -8.84 -3.98 -10.89
N GLU A 18 -9.11 -4.54 -9.71
CA GLU A 18 -9.99 -5.69 -9.55
C GLU A 18 -11.46 -5.27 -9.44
N ARG A 19 -11.74 -4.26 -8.64
CA ARG A 19 -13.11 -3.75 -8.42
C ARG A 19 -13.08 -2.40 -7.72
N TYR A 20 -14.26 -1.79 -7.58
CA TYR A 20 -14.42 -0.54 -6.85
C TYR A 20 -15.19 -0.78 -5.57
N ILE A 21 -14.81 -0.07 -4.51
CA ILE A 21 -15.47 -0.13 -3.22
C ILE A 21 -15.75 1.28 -2.71
N GLY A 22 -16.71 1.39 -1.79
CA GLY A 22 -16.99 2.66 -1.13
C GLY A 22 -16.31 2.74 0.22
N VAL A 23 -15.64 3.86 0.50
CA VAL A 23 -15.00 4.13 1.79
C VAL A 23 -15.26 5.56 2.23
N SER A 24 -14.95 5.86 3.49
CA SER A 24 -15.16 7.19 4.02
C SER A 24 -14.42 8.26 3.23
N SER A 25 -15.14 9.31 2.81
CA SER A 25 -14.56 10.43 2.08
C SER A 25 -13.58 11.23 2.94
N LEU A 26 -13.64 11.08 4.27
CA LEU A 26 -12.75 11.79 5.18
C LEU A 26 -11.31 11.31 5.04
N TRP A 27 -11.10 10.10 4.58
CA TRP A 27 -9.76 9.59 4.39
C TRP A 27 -9.04 10.18 3.19
N LYS A 28 -9.78 10.74 2.24
CA LYS A 28 -9.23 11.27 0.98
C LYS A 28 -8.34 10.23 0.29
N ALA A 29 -8.77 8.98 0.35
CA ALA A 29 -8.03 7.89 -0.26
C ALA A 29 -8.30 7.85 -1.76
N ASP A 30 -7.31 7.43 -2.52
CA ASP A 30 -7.39 7.35 -3.99
C ASP A 30 -7.58 5.92 -4.47
N PHE A 31 -7.02 4.96 -3.74
CA PHE A 31 -7.17 3.53 -4.06
C PHE A 31 -6.97 2.70 -2.81
N ALA A 32 -7.25 1.41 -2.92
CA ALA A 32 -7.03 0.47 -1.84
C ALA A 32 -6.27 -0.75 -2.31
N LEU A 33 -5.51 -1.34 -1.41
CA LEU A 33 -4.73 -2.53 -1.65
C LEU A 33 -5.23 -3.64 -0.73
N VAL A 34 -5.42 -4.85 -1.27
CA VAL A 34 -5.77 -6.00 -0.44
C VAL A 34 -4.47 -6.58 0.11
N CYS A 35 -4.37 -6.62 1.43
CA CYS A 35 -3.20 -7.17 2.09
C CYS A 35 -3.18 -8.68 2.00
N LYS A 36 -2.05 -9.24 1.56
CA LYS A 36 -1.79 -10.68 1.60
C LYS A 36 -0.54 -10.90 2.44
N GLY A 37 -0.66 -11.73 3.44
CA GLY A 37 0.44 -12.01 4.36
C GLY A 37 0.34 -11.22 5.65
N ASP A 38 1.32 -11.36 6.51
CA ASP A 38 1.27 -10.83 7.87
C ASP A 38 2.50 -10.01 8.29
N SER A 39 3.27 -9.51 7.33
CA SER A 39 4.46 -8.71 7.64
C SER A 39 4.16 -7.41 8.38
N MET A 40 2.94 -6.90 8.27
CA MET A 40 2.49 -5.68 8.94
C MET A 40 1.53 -5.95 10.10
N SER A 41 1.42 -7.21 10.54
CA SER A 41 0.65 -7.57 11.72
C SER A 41 1.33 -7.01 12.97
N PRO A 42 0.59 -6.52 13.97
CA PRO A 42 -0.87 -6.61 14.11
C PRO A 42 -1.67 -5.50 13.47
N THR A 43 -1.07 -4.39 13.06
CA THR A 43 -1.82 -3.24 12.56
C THR A 43 -2.58 -3.57 11.28
N ILE A 44 -1.92 -4.19 10.31
CA ILE A 44 -2.54 -4.64 9.07
C ILE A 44 -2.49 -6.15 9.05
N GLN A 45 -3.64 -6.77 8.85
CA GLN A 45 -3.76 -8.24 8.86
C GLN A 45 -4.06 -8.75 7.45
N ASP A 46 -3.76 -10.02 7.23
CA ASP A 46 -4.08 -10.67 5.97
C ASP A 46 -5.57 -10.51 5.64
N GLY A 47 -5.85 -10.11 4.42
CA GLY A 47 -7.22 -9.86 3.96
C GLY A 47 -7.73 -8.44 4.16
N ASP A 48 -7.01 -7.59 4.89
CA ASP A 48 -7.43 -6.21 5.09
C ASP A 48 -7.40 -5.44 3.77
N LEU A 49 -8.34 -4.51 3.62
CA LEU A 49 -8.30 -3.52 2.57
C LEU A 49 -7.63 -2.28 3.14
N VAL A 50 -6.48 -1.92 2.60
CA VAL A 50 -5.72 -0.77 3.07
C VAL A 50 -5.91 0.38 2.10
N CYS A 51 -6.49 1.47 2.59
CA CYS A 51 -6.80 2.63 1.77
C CYS A 51 -5.60 3.55 1.69
N ILE A 52 -5.26 3.96 0.48
CA ILE A 52 -4.04 4.70 0.18
C ILE A 52 -4.40 6.07 -0.41
N ARG A 53 -3.76 7.11 0.08
CA ARG A 53 -3.76 8.42 -0.56
C ARG A 53 -2.52 8.52 -1.43
N SER A 54 -2.72 8.79 -2.73
CA SER A 54 -1.60 8.93 -3.66
C SER A 54 -0.78 10.16 -3.32
N GLN A 55 0.49 9.96 -3.10
CA GLN A 55 1.47 11.04 -2.92
C GLN A 55 2.88 10.49 -3.17
N PRO A 56 3.78 11.31 -3.73
CA PRO A 56 5.10 10.80 -4.12
C PRO A 56 6.09 10.65 -2.98
N ASN A 57 5.79 11.25 -1.82
CA ASN A 57 6.68 11.19 -0.66
C ASN A 57 5.86 10.90 0.58
N VAL A 58 6.49 10.27 1.56
CA VAL A 58 5.90 10.02 2.88
C VAL A 58 6.90 10.42 3.96
N GLU A 59 6.39 10.65 5.16
CA GLU A 59 7.24 10.99 6.29
C GLU A 59 7.75 9.73 6.98
N ASN A 60 8.89 9.85 7.67
CA ASN A 60 9.45 8.73 8.42
C ASN A 60 8.45 8.19 9.43
N GLY A 61 8.31 6.87 9.44
CA GLY A 61 7.39 6.16 10.32
C GLY A 61 6.01 5.90 9.73
N GLN A 62 5.63 6.61 8.68
CA GLN A 62 4.35 6.35 8.02
C GLN A 62 4.39 5.02 7.27
N ILE A 63 3.21 4.42 7.11
CA ILE A 63 3.08 3.21 6.30
C ILE A 63 2.91 3.64 4.85
N ALA A 64 3.89 3.28 4.03
CA ALA A 64 3.90 3.62 2.62
C ALA A 64 3.52 2.44 1.76
N ALA A 65 2.81 2.72 0.68
CA ALA A 65 2.64 1.78 -0.43
C ALA A 65 3.80 2.02 -1.39
N VAL A 66 4.64 1.02 -1.57
CA VAL A 66 5.86 1.13 -2.38
C VAL A 66 5.85 0.07 -3.46
N LEU A 67 6.17 0.47 -4.69
CA LEU A 67 6.38 -0.46 -5.78
C LEU A 67 7.86 -0.82 -5.84
N ILE A 68 8.12 -2.13 -5.86
CA ILE A 68 9.44 -2.68 -6.01
C ILE A 68 9.32 -3.79 -7.06
N ASP A 69 10.02 -3.64 -8.19
CA ASP A 69 9.98 -4.66 -9.27
C ASP A 69 8.55 -5.06 -9.66
N ASP A 70 7.69 -4.08 -9.88
CA ASP A 70 6.29 -4.26 -10.28
C ASP A 70 5.38 -4.89 -9.20
N GLU A 71 5.87 -5.05 -7.98
CA GLU A 71 5.06 -5.52 -6.87
C GLU A 71 4.84 -4.41 -5.85
N ALA A 72 3.62 -4.28 -5.37
CA ALA A 72 3.30 -3.32 -4.32
C ALA A 72 3.47 -3.97 -2.95
N THR A 73 4.10 -3.27 -2.03
CA THR A 73 4.22 -3.69 -0.64
C THR A 73 3.82 -2.55 0.29
N LEU A 74 3.42 -2.88 1.51
CA LEU A 74 3.16 -1.92 2.58
C LEU A 74 4.18 -2.14 3.67
N LYS A 75 4.88 -1.08 4.04
CA LYS A 75 5.88 -1.12 5.11
C LYS A 75 5.96 0.24 5.75
N HIS A 76 6.43 0.30 7.00
CA HIS A 76 6.84 1.57 7.58
C HIS A 76 8.06 2.07 6.82
N PHE A 77 8.02 3.33 6.41
CA PHE A 77 9.08 3.93 5.61
C PHE A 77 9.96 4.80 6.47
N TYR A 78 11.27 4.64 6.31
CA TYR A 78 12.25 5.51 6.96
C TYR A 78 13.32 5.88 5.95
N ARG A 79 13.67 7.14 5.93
CA ARG A 79 14.80 7.61 5.11
C ARG A 79 15.74 8.43 5.95
N HIS A 80 17.05 8.14 5.83
CA HIS A 80 18.10 8.90 6.45
C HIS A 80 19.22 9.01 5.44
N ASP A 81 19.49 10.21 4.94
CA ASP A 81 20.48 10.49 3.90
C ASP A 81 20.29 9.57 2.67
N ASP A 82 21.27 8.73 2.38
CA ASP A 82 21.26 7.84 1.23
C ASP A 82 20.72 6.45 1.55
N THR A 83 20.04 6.30 2.68
CA THR A 83 19.51 5.00 3.11
C THR A 83 17.99 5.07 3.28
N VAL A 84 17.29 4.11 2.69
CA VAL A 84 15.86 3.91 2.89
C VAL A 84 15.68 2.55 3.53
N ILE A 85 14.86 2.49 4.58
CA ILE A 85 14.51 1.25 5.25
C ILE A 85 13.01 1.06 5.14
N LEU A 86 12.60 -0.08 4.64
CA LEU A 86 11.21 -0.52 4.65
C LEU A 86 11.06 -1.52 5.79
N GLN A 87 10.39 -1.06 6.85
CA GLN A 87 10.33 -1.79 8.11
C GLN A 87 9.00 -2.52 8.26
N PRO A 88 9.01 -3.87 8.35
CA PRO A 88 7.81 -4.60 8.72
C PRO A 88 7.48 -4.39 10.20
N GLU A 89 6.21 -4.47 10.57
CA GLU A 89 5.83 -4.44 11.99
C GLU A 89 6.03 -5.78 12.66
N ASN A 90 5.85 -6.87 11.94
CA ASN A 90 5.99 -8.20 12.47
C ASN A 90 7.47 -8.56 12.60
N PRO A 91 7.97 -8.83 13.81
CA PRO A 91 9.40 -9.10 14.01
C PRO A 91 9.91 -10.39 13.35
N ARG A 92 9.01 -11.23 12.83
CA ARG A 92 9.41 -12.41 12.09
C ARG A 92 9.96 -12.07 10.72
N PHE A 93 9.71 -10.83 10.24
CA PHE A 93 10.15 -10.39 8.92
C PHE A 93 11.33 -9.44 9.04
N THR A 94 12.26 -9.55 8.10
CA THR A 94 13.45 -8.74 8.09
C THR A 94 13.22 -7.41 7.40
N PRO A 95 13.73 -6.29 7.95
CA PRO A 95 13.68 -5.02 7.25
C PRO A 95 14.43 -5.07 5.92
N MET A 96 13.92 -4.34 4.93
CA MET A 96 14.57 -4.19 3.63
C MET A 96 15.30 -2.86 3.59
N THR A 97 16.60 -2.89 3.31
CA THR A 97 17.43 -1.69 3.28
C THR A 97 17.91 -1.42 1.85
N TYR A 98 17.73 -0.17 1.44
CA TYR A 98 18.15 0.29 0.12
C TYR A 98 19.08 1.47 0.29
N THR A 99 20.25 1.42 -0.34
CA THR A 99 21.26 2.47 -0.21
C THR A 99 21.65 3.02 -1.58
N LYS A 100 21.93 4.33 -1.61
CA LYS A 100 22.41 5.02 -2.82
C LYS A 100 21.53 4.75 -4.06
N GLU A 101 22.11 4.16 -5.08
CA GLU A 101 21.42 3.94 -6.35
C GLU A 101 20.28 2.93 -6.25
N GLU A 102 20.32 2.03 -5.26
CA GLU A 102 19.25 1.09 -5.02
C GLU A 102 17.92 1.77 -4.70
N ILE A 103 17.98 2.99 -4.16
CA ILE A 103 16.77 3.76 -3.85
C ILE A 103 15.95 4.03 -5.12
N ASN A 104 16.60 4.09 -6.27
CA ASN A 104 15.93 4.32 -7.55
C ASN A 104 15.05 3.13 -7.98
N ASP A 105 15.21 1.96 -7.33
CA ASP A 105 14.38 0.79 -7.60
C ASP A 105 13.03 0.90 -6.88
N LEU A 106 12.88 1.88 -6.00
CA LEU A 106 11.67 2.09 -5.23
C LEU A 106 10.83 3.20 -5.82
N ARG A 107 9.52 3.00 -5.85
CA ARG A 107 8.59 4.06 -6.19
C ARG A 107 7.50 4.15 -5.12
N ILE A 108 7.42 5.29 -4.43
CA ILE A 108 6.38 5.51 -3.45
C ILE A 108 5.09 5.84 -4.18
N GLU A 109 4.05 5.06 -3.94
CA GLU A 109 2.75 5.28 -4.54
C GLU A 109 1.84 6.12 -3.64
N GLY A 110 2.02 6.02 -2.34
CA GLY A 110 1.22 6.80 -1.40
C GLY A 110 1.37 6.37 0.03
N VAL A 111 0.51 6.93 0.87
CA VAL A 111 0.48 6.70 2.31
C VAL A 111 -0.80 5.99 2.71
N ALA A 112 -0.71 5.01 3.61
CA ALA A 112 -1.89 4.34 4.15
C ALA A 112 -2.65 5.28 5.07
N VAL A 113 -3.94 5.42 4.84
CA VAL A 113 -4.81 6.33 5.59
C VAL A 113 -5.98 5.66 6.30
N GLY A 114 -6.26 4.41 5.99
CA GLY A 114 -7.36 3.68 6.62
C GLY A 114 -7.35 2.20 6.27
N ILE A 115 -8.08 1.43 7.07
CA ILE A 115 -8.19 -0.01 6.90
C ILE A 115 -9.65 -0.40 6.97
N CYS A 116 -10.10 -1.25 6.02
CA CYS A 116 -11.40 -1.88 6.07
C CYS A 116 -11.22 -3.37 6.29
N ARG A 117 -11.96 -3.93 7.23
CA ARG A 117 -11.86 -5.34 7.59
C ARG A 117 -13.25 -5.94 7.70
N GLY A 118 -13.40 -7.17 7.27
CA GLY A 118 -14.68 -7.85 7.26
C GLY A 118 -15.45 -7.63 5.98
N LEU A 119 -16.76 -7.91 5.99
CA LEU A 119 -17.63 -7.65 4.88
C LEU A 119 -18.11 -6.21 4.99
N PRO A 120 -17.67 -5.33 4.10
CA PRO A 120 -18.08 -3.94 4.20
C PRO A 120 -19.53 -3.80 3.78
N ASP A 121 -20.27 -2.95 4.51
CA ASP A 121 -21.60 -2.54 4.12
C ASP A 121 -21.43 -1.22 3.38
N TYR A 122 -21.47 -1.29 2.04
CA TYR A 122 -21.18 -0.11 1.25
C TYR A 122 -22.44 0.66 0.96
N GLY A 123 -22.89 1.43 1.93
CA GLY A 123 -23.91 2.42 1.66
C GLY A 123 -23.36 3.54 0.78
N PRO A 124 -24.16 4.14 -0.08
CA PRO A 124 -23.68 5.19 -0.97
C PRO A 124 -23.41 6.52 -0.31
N GLU A 125 -23.99 6.77 0.86
CA GLU A 125 -23.85 8.04 1.55
C GLU A 125 -22.63 8.09 2.43
N GLY A 126 -21.83 9.15 2.31
CA GLY A 126 -20.64 9.35 3.13
C GLY A 126 -19.41 8.60 2.68
N PHE A 127 -19.48 7.95 1.52
CA PHE A 127 -18.37 7.15 1.00
C PHE A 127 -17.96 7.59 -0.38
N ASN A 128 -16.68 7.47 -0.67
CA ASN A 128 -16.15 7.63 -2.02
C ASN A 128 -15.93 6.25 -2.62
N MET A 129 -16.25 6.12 -3.89
CA MET A 129 -15.88 4.91 -4.63
C MET A 129 -14.39 4.97 -4.94
N MET A 130 -13.70 3.86 -4.74
CA MET A 130 -12.29 3.78 -5.06
C MET A 130 -11.92 2.40 -5.60
N ALA A 131 -10.86 2.38 -6.40
CA ALA A 131 -10.30 1.15 -6.90
C ALA A 131 -9.47 0.47 -5.83
N PHE A 132 -9.44 -0.84 -5.81
CA PHE A 132 -8.50 -1.57 -4.99
C PHE A 132 -7.78 -2.67 -5.78
N ILE A 133 -6.59 -2.98 -5.31
CA ILE A 133 -5.66 -3.89 -5.97
C ILE A 133 -5.11 -4.85 -4.93
N THR A 134 -5.03 -6.13 -5.27
CA THR A 134 -4.42 -7.11 -4.38
C THR A 134 -2.90 -6.91 -4.35
N LEU A 135 -2.32 -6.97 -3.17
CA LEU A 135 -0.87 -6.93 -3.02
C LEU A 135 -0.38 -8.09 -2.17
N ILE A 136 0.94 -8.36 -2.26
CA ILE A 136 1.59 -9.30 -1.38
C ILE A 136 2.43 -8.51 -0.39
N LEU A 137 2.32 -8.84 0.87
CA LEU A 137 3.15 -8.25 1.90
C LEU A 137 4.34 -9.14 2.26
#